data_de5206929db54d75dc2155778d282972
#
_entry.id   de5206929db54d75dc2155778d282972
#
_cell.length_a   1.000
_cell.length_b   1.000
_cell.length_c   1.000
_cell.angle_alpha   90.00
_cell.angle_beta   90.00
_cell.angle_gamma   90.00
#
_symmetry.space_group_name_H-M   'P 1'
#
loop_
_entity.id
_entity.type
_entity.pdbx_description
1 polymer ?
#
loop_
_entity_poly.entity_id
_entity_poly.type
_entity_poly.pdbx_seq_one_letter_code
_entity_poly.pdbx_strand_id
1 'polypeptide(L)'
;NQLNDLRDLINKANTNGIQGYDALIKGSADTLCRLFNDYADQLAQLEQKYVTKLDQQVTEVNDILNNLRDINVEIRNADIRGDDGLELRDQRNLLLDELSTYMAIDVEYSMEDIGAGQQVEKLTVKLASQEGHDHTLVDGEYAAQIWHSGEAVNDGDVGYQIQLGALRDEDGVKKDPNDTDPVGLVDNDIHGSLQALRELLTEEGEYATAADQAVDPDALIKRGIPYYRKALDNLATVF
;
A
#
# COMPACT_ATOMS: atom_id res chain seq x y z
N ASN A 1 7.43 -14.07 33.28
CA ASN A 1 8.02 -13.52 32.04
C ASN A 1 9.42 -14.13 31.86
N GLN A 2 9.64 -14.94 30.82
CA GLN A 2 10.86 -15.77 30.61
C GLN A 2 12.16 -14.97 30.73
N LEU A 3 12.19 -13.71 30.28
CA LEU A 3 13.35 -12.82 30.45
C LEU A 3 13.67 -12.52 31.92
N ASN A 4 12.65 -12.25 32.72
CA ASN A 4 12.83 -12.03 34.16
C ASN A 4 13.24 -13.31 34.88
N ASP A 5 12.68 -14.46 34.44
CA ASP A 5 13.02 -15.76 35.01
C ASP A 5 14.47 -16.12 34.76
N LEU A 6 14.97 -15.89 33.53
CA LEU A 6 16.39 -16.09 33.17
C LEU A 6 17.30 -15.16 33.99
N ARG A 7 16.98 -13.87 34.08
CA ARG A 7 17.73 -12.89 34.90
C ARG A 7 17.79 -13.34 36.37
N ASP A 8 16.67 -13.80 36.92
CA ASP A 8 16.60 -14.23 38.31
C ASP A 8 17.40 -15.51 38.57
N LEU A 9 17.44 -16.44 37.59
CA LEU A 9 18.30 -17.63 37.64
C LEU A 9 19.78 -17.25 37.61
N ILE A 10 20.19 -16.31 36.76
CA ILE A 10 21.55 -15.78 36.68
C ILE A 10 21.97 -15.12 38.00
N ASN A 11 21.10 -14.27 38.56
CA ASN A 11 21.35 -13.63 39.86
C ASN A 11 21.50 -14.64 41.00
N LYS A 12 20.66 -15.66 41.04
CA LYS A 12 20.77 -16.77 42.04
C LYS A 12 22.06 -17.58 41.86
N ALA A 13 22.43 -17.88 40.62
CA ALA A 13 23.69 -18.56 40.32
C ALA A 13 24.92 -17.74 40.74
N ASN A 14 24.87 -16.41 40.55
CA ASN A 14 25.94 -15.49 40.96
C ASN A 14 26.08 -15.38 42.49
N THR A 15 24.96 -15.48 43.22
CA THR A 15 24.95 -15.39 44.69
C THR A 15 25.28 -16.73 45.35
N ASN A 16 24.79 -17.83 44.85
CA ASN A 16 24.86 -19.17 45.51
C ASN A 16 25.86 -20.12 44.84
N GLY A 17 26.57 -19.69 43.79
CA GLY A 17 27.44 -20.50 42.96
C GLY A 17 26.69 -21.16 41.79
N ILE A 18 27.41 -21.35 40.69
CA ILE A 18 26.85 -21.82 39.41
C ILE A 18 26.38 -23.28 39.44
N GLN A 19 26.93 -24.08 40.36
CA GLN A 19 26.59 -25.50 40.47
C GLN A 19 25.11 -25.70 40.81
N GLY A 20 24.39 -26.42 39.96
CA GLY A 20 22.95 -26.65 40.06
C GLY A 20 22.07 -25.68 39.29
N TYR A 21 22.58 -24.51 38.91
CA TYR A 21 21.85 -23.55 38.09
C TYR A 21 22.19 -23.60 36.59
N ASP A 22 23.34 -24.23 36.20
CA ASP A 22 23.82 -24.29 34.81
C ASP A 22 22.78 -24.88 33.85
N ALA A 23 22.22 -26.05 34.22
CA ALA A 23 21.19 -26.71 33.41
C ALA A 23 19.90 -25.89 33.30
N LEU A 24 19.51 -25.19 34.39
CA LEU A 24 18.32 -24.36 34.40
C LEU A 24 18.51 -23.09 33.55
N ILE A 25 19.68 -22.47 33.65
CA ILE A 25 20.04 -21.28 32.84
C ILE A 25 20.06 -21.67 31.35
N LYS A 26 20.72 -22.76 30.98
CA LYS A 26 20.74 -23.26 29.61
C LYS A 26 19.33 -23.57 29.10
N GLY A 27 18.51 -24.28 29.86
CA GLY A 27 17.14 -24.58 29.48
C GLY A 27 16.25 -23.34 29.30
N SER A 28 16.43 -22.35 30.16
CA SER A 28 15.73 -21.07 30.06
C SER A 28 16.20 -20.27 28.84
N ALA A 29 17.52 -20.25 28.56
CA ALA A 29 18.08 -19.59 27.39
C ALA A 29 17.61 -20.26 26.09
N ASP A 30 17.63 -21.60 26.01
CA ASP A 30 17.11 -22.37 24.86
C ASP A 30 15.63 -22.05 24.61
N THR A 31 14.84 -21.96 25.67
CA THR A 31 13.40 -21.63 25.57
C THR A 31 13.22 -20.20 25.03
N LEU A 32 14.05 -19.27 25.48
CA LEU A 32 14.03 -17.88 25.01
C LEU A 32 14.42 -17.78 23.53
N CYS A 33 15.49 -18.47 23.11
CA CYS A 33 15.90 -18.53 21.70
C CYS A 33 14.78 -19.08 20.80
N ARG A 34 14.10 -20.14 21.24
CA ARG A 34 12.95 -20.69 20.49
C ARG A 34 11.83 -19.66 20.38
N LEU A 35 11.52 -18.93 21.45
CA LEU A 35 10.48 -17.91 21.44
C LEU A 35 10.82 -16.78 20.46
N PHE A 36 12.08 -16.32 20.39
CA PHE A 36 12.51 -15.33 19.41
C PHE A 36 12.35 -15.84 17.97
N ASN A 37 12.76 -17.07 17.70
CA ASN A 37 12.59 -17.69 16.39
C ASN A 37 11.11 -17.81 16.02
N ASP A 38 10.26 -18.25 16.95
CA ASP A 38 8.81 -18.35 16.73
C ASP A 38 8.19 -16.98 16.39
N TYR A 39 8.61 -15.90 17.05
CA TYR A 39 8.15 -14.56 16.72
C TYR A 39 8.68 -14.07 15.38
N ALA A 40 9.94 -14.34 15.04
CA ALA A 40 10.50 -14.01 13.74
C ALA A 40 9.73 -14.71 12.61
N ASP A 41 9.43 -16.00 12.78
CA ASP A 41 8.64 -16.79 11.82
C ASP A 41 7.20 -16.23 11.69
N GLN A 42 6.57 -15.85 12.80
CA GLN A 42 5.23 -15.23 12.76
C GLN A 42 5.24 -13.89 12.04
N LEU A 43 6.26 -13.05 12.25
CA LEU A 43 6.41 -11.77 11.55
C LEU A 43 6.60 -12.00 10.04
N ALA A 44 7.41 -12.98 9.65
CA ALA A 44 7.61 -13.33 8.24
C ALA A 44 6.32 -13.83 7.57
N GLN A 45 5.54 -14.68 8.27
CA GLN A 45 4.23 -15.13 7.78
C GLN A 45 3.23 -13.97 7.66
N LEU A 46 3.25 -13.05 8.61
CA LEU A 46 2.39 -11.86 8.60
C LEU A 46 2.73 -10.96 7.42
N GLU A 47 4.01 -10.71 7.17
CA GLU A 47 4.49 -9.96 6.01
C GLU A 47 4.01 -10.57 4.70
N GLN A 48 4.24 -11.87 4.51
CA GLN A 48 3.79 -12.58 3.30
C GLN A 48 2.27 -12.48 3.09
N LYS A 49 1.49 -12.55 4.18
CA LYS A 49 0.04 -12.38 4.13
C LYS A 49 -0.35 -10.96 3.65
N TYR A 50 0.34 -9.93 4.13
CA TYR A 50 0.01 -8.56 3.75
C TYR A 50 0.53 -8.19 2.37
N VAL A 51 1.65 -8.76 1.91
CA VAL A 51 2.07 -8.67 0.50
C VAL A 51 1.00 -9.25 -0.42
N THR A 52 0.53 -10.47 -0.13
CA THR A 52 -0.56 -11.09 -0.90
C THR A 52 -1.83 -10.22 -0.90
N LYS A 53 -2.15 -9.59 0.23
CA LYS A 53 -3.29 -8.68 0.30
C LYS A 53 -3.10 -7.41 -0.52
N LEU A 54 -1.88 -6.87 -0.57
CA LEU A 54 -1.53 -5.73 -1.41
C LEU A 54 -1.69 -6.08 -2.90
N ASP A 55 -1.16 -7.24 -3.33
CA ASP A 55 -1.33 -7.76 -4.69
C ASP A 55 -2.82 -7.88 -5.09
N GLN A 56 -3.64 -8.40 -4.16
CA GLN A 56 -5.08 -8.53 -4.38
C GLN A 56 -5.75 -7.16 -4.54
N GLN A 57 -5.45 -6.20 -3.65
CA GLN A 57 -6.03 -4.85 -3.76
C GLN A 57 -5.58 -4.11 -5.02
N VAL A 58 -4.32 -4.26 -5.44
CA VAL A 58 -3.84 -3.70 -6.72
C VAL A 58 -4.63 -4.29 -7.89
N THR A 59 -4.90 -5.59 -7.87
CA THR A 59 -5.71 -6.25 -8.91
C THR A 59 -7.14 -5.71 -8.90
N GLU A 60 -7.79 -5.64 -7.73
CA GLU A 60 -9.16 -5.14 -7.57
C GLU A 60 -9.29 -3.69 -8.03
N VAL A 61 -8.32 -2.82 -7.71
CA VAL A 61 -8.30 -1.44 -8.18
C VAL A 61 -8.17 -1.38 -9.71
N ASN A 62 -7.29 -2.17 -10.31
CA ASN A 62 -7.16 -2.20 -11.76
C ASN A 62 -8.45 -2.67 -12.46
N ASP A 63 -9.14 -3.65 -11.88
CA ASP A 63 -10.44 -4.10 -12.40
C ASP A 63 -11.49 -2.98 -12.30
N ILE A 64 -11.53 -2.24 -11.19
CA ILE A 64 -12.44 -1.09 -11.03
C ILE A 64 -12.12 0.02 -12.04
N LEU A 65 -10.83 0.37 -12.23
CA LEU A 65 -10.42 1.41 -13.19
C LEU A 65 -10.81 1.04 -14.63
N ASN A 66 -10.60 -0.22 -15.02
CA ASN A 66 -11.02 -0.71 -16.33
C ASN A 66 -12.55 -0.69 -16.49
N ASN A 67 -13.29 -1.16 -15.48
CA ASN A 67 -14.76 -1.13 -15.51
C ASN A 67 -15.30 0.31 -15.58
N LEU A 68 -14.69 1.26 -14.87
CA LEU A 68 -15.05 2.69 -14.96
C LEU A 68 -14.85 3.23 -16.37
N ARG A 69 -13.72 2.91 -17.03
CA ARG A 69 -13.47 3.25 -18.42
C ARG A 69 -14.57 2.69 -19.33
N ASP A 70 -14.86 1.41 -19.20
CA ASP A 70 -15.80 0.72 -20.09
C ASP A 70 -17.22 1.27 -19.90
N ILE A 71 -17.67 1.49 -18.66
CA ILE A 71 -18.97 2.12 -18.38
C ILE A 71 -19.02 3.56 -18.92
N ASN A 72 -17.94 4.33 -18.86
CA ASN A 72 -17.90 5.66 -19.45
C ASN A 72 -18.09 5.63 -20.97
N VAL A 73 -17.50 4.64 -21.66
CA VAL A 73 -17.73 4.42 -23.10
C VAL A 73 -19.21 4.10 -23.37
N GLU A 74 -19.83 3.26 -22.56
CA GLU A 74 -21.26 2.90 -22.69
C GLU A 74 -22.18 4.11 -22.44
N ILE A 75 -21.88 4.93 -21.40
CA ILE A 75 -22.63 6.17 -21.11
C ILE A 75 -22.47 7.15 -22.27
N ARG A 76 -21.27 7.36 -22.77
CA ARG A 76 -21.04 8.21 -23.95
C ARG A 76 -21.85 7.74 -25.15
N ASN A 77 -21.92 6.46 -25.40
CA ASN A 77 -22.71 5.89 -26.48
C ASN A 77 -24.23 6.05 -26.23
N ALA A 78 -24.69 5.99 -24.99
CA ALA A 78 -26.07 6.26 -24.60
C ALA A 78 -26.41 7.74 -24.85
N ASP A 79 -25.58 8.67 -24.38
CA ASP A 79 -25.74 10.11 -24.58
C ASP A 79 -25.86 10.46 -26.09
N ILE A 80 -24.99 9.88 -26.94
CA ILE A 80 -25.03 10.06 -28.40
C ILE A 80 -26.38 9.61 -29.00
N ARG A 81 -26.97 8.56 -28.45
CA ARG A 81 -28.30 8.06 -28.88
C ARG A 81 -29.47 8.84 -28.27
N GLY A 82 -29.20 9.75 -27.34
CA GLY A 82 -30.22 10.48 -26.59
C GLY A 82 -30.89 9.68 -25.49
N ASP A 83 -30.18 8.66 -24.94
CA ASP A 83 -30.59 7.87 -23.79
C ASP A 83 -29.87 8.36 -22.54
N ASP A 84 -30.60 8.57 -21.44
CA ASP A 84 -30.04 9.11 -20.19
C ASP A 84 -29.07 8.12 -19.48
N GLY A 85 -29.07 6.84 -19.83
CA GLY A 85 -28.15 5.83 -19.29
C GLY A 85 -28.16 5.71 -17.76
N LEU A 86 -29.31 5.90 -17.10
CA LEU A 86 -29.38 6.03 -15.62
C LEU A 86 -28.81 4.81 -14.89
N GLU A 87 -29.09 3.60 -15.38
CA GLU A 87 -28.56 2.37 -14.77
C GLU A 87 -27.01 2.31 -14.86
N LEU A 88 -26.44 2.73 -15.98
CA LEU A 88 -24.98 2.80 -16.16
C LEU A 88 -24.33 3.82 -15.22
N ARG A 89 -24.99 4.96 -15.02
CA ARG A 89 -24.54 5.99 -14.08
C ARG A 89 -24.62 5.51 -12.63
N ASP A 90 -25.65 4.74 -12.27
CA ASP A 90 -25.75 4.11 -10.94
C ASP A 90 -24.64 3.07 -10.73
N GLN A 91 -24.37 2.22 -11.71
CA GLN A 91 -23.26 1.25 -11.66
C GLN A 91 -21.90 1.95 -11.55
N ARG A 92 -21.70 3.02 -12.31
CA ARG A 92 -20.47 3.85 -12.21
C ARG A 92 -20.28 4.43 -10.81
N ASN A 93 -21.34 4.94 -10.20
CA ASN A 93 -21.27 5.49 -8.85
C ASN A 93 -20.89 4.42 -7.82
N LEU A 94 -21.40 3.19 -7.95
CA LEU A 94 -21.00 2.07 -7.08
C LEU A 94 -19.50 1.74 -7.22
N LEU A 95 -18.94 1.77 -8.44
CA LEU A 95 -17.52 1.56 -8.66
C LEU A 95 -16.67 2.70 -8.08
N LEU A 96 -17.14 3.95 -8.14
CA LEU A 96 -16.47 5.09 -7.53
C LEU A 96 -16.46 4.98 -6.00
N ASP A 97 -17.59 4.57 -5.40
CA ASP A 97 -17.68 4.32 -3.96
C ASP A 97 -16.72 3.20 -3.54
N GLU A 98 -16.64 2.11 -4.32
CA GLU A 98 -15.72 1.03 -4.06
C GLU A 98 -14.25 1.49 -4.18
N LEU A 99 -13.89 2.21 -5.26
CA LEU A 99 -12.53 2.76 -5.45
C LEU A 99 -12.10 3.66 -4.29
N SER A 100 -13.04 4.46 -3.75
CA SER A 100 -12.78 5.35 -2.63
C SER A 100 -12.36 4.64 -1.33
N THR A 101 -12.61 3.33 -1.22
CA THR A 101 -12.12 2.52 -0.07
C THR A 101 -10.65 2.17 -0.17
N TYR A 102 -10.12 2.10 -1.39
CA TYR A 102 -8.71 1.77 -1.65
C TYR A 102 -7.81 2.99 -1.66
N MET A 103 -8.30 4.12 -2.18
CA MET A 103 -7.54 5.36 -2.30
C MET A 103 -8.46 6.59 -2.24
N ALA A 104 -7.93 7.73 -1.82
CA ALA A 104 -8.67 8.98 -1.88
C ALA A 104 -8.74 9.49 -3.33
N ILE A 105 -9.94 9.78 -3.81
CA ILE A 105 -10.18 10.20 -5.18
C ILE A 105 -10.98 11.49 -5.25
N ASP A 106 -10.67 12.31 -6.26
CA ASP A 106 -11.47 13.44 -6.70
C ASP A 106 -12.14 13.10 -8.02
N VAL A 107 -13.46 13.36 -8.10
CA VAL A 107 -14.30 13.01 -9.25
C VAL A 107 -14.84 14.27 -9.88
N GLU A 108 -14.54 14.49 -11.16
CA GLU A 108 -14.98 15.64 -11.94
C GLU A 108 -15.86 15.19 -13.11
N TYR A 109 -16.98 15.89 -13.31
CA TYR A 109 -17.85 15.71 -14.48
C TYR A 109 -17.79 16.95 -15.35
N SER A 110 -17.56 16.76 -16.64
CA SER A 110 -17.56 17.84 -17.63
C SER A 110 -18.39 17.45 -18.84
N MET A 111 -18.80 18.44 -19.65
CA MET A 111 -19.47 18.20 -20.92
C MET A 111 -18.47 18.40 -22.06
N GLU A 112 -18.33 17.38 -22.91
CA GLU A 112 -17.48 17.42 -24.09
C GLU A 112 -18.34 17.63 -25.35
N ASP A 113 -17.98 18.62 -26.17
CA ASP A 113 -18.63 18.84 -27.45
C ASP A 113 -18.04 17.89 -28.50
N ILE A 114 -18.85 16.96 -28.96
CA ILE A 114 -18.47 15.98 -29.99
C ILE A 114 -18.80 16.44 -31.41
N GLY A 115 -19.22 17.67 -31.58
CA GLY A 115 -19.61 18.29 -32.85
C GLY A 115 -21.11 18.23 -33.12
N ALA A 116 -21.55 18.89 -34.17
CA ALA A 116 -22.96 19.00 -34.56
C ALA A 116 -23.90 19.55 -33.46
N GLY A 117 -23.37 20.22 -32.43
CA GLY A 117 -24.11 20.70 -31.29
C GLY A 117 -24.50 19.61 -30.25
N GLN A 118 -23.90 18.44 -30.35
CA GLN A 118 -24.07 17.37 -29.37
C GLN A 118 -23.01 17.45 -28.28
N GLN A 119 -23.45 17.33 -27.05
CA GLN A 119 -22.56 17.25 -25.88
C GLN A 119 -22.76 15.91 -25.19
N VAL A 120 -21.67 15.31 -24.71
CA VAL A 120 -21.66 14.08 -23.94
C VAL A 120 -20.97 14.32 -22.60
N GLU A 121 -21.38 13.58 -21.59
CA GLU A 121 -20.72 13.66 -20.28
C GLU A 121 -19.37 12.94 -20.33
N LYS A 122 -18.36 13.59 -19.75
CA LYS A 122 -17.03 13.05 -19.54
C LYS A 122 -16.73 13.01 -18.05
N LEU A 123 -16.37 11.82 -17.54
CA LEU A 123 -15.86 11.61 -16.19
C LEU A 123 -14.34 11.70 -16.19
N THR A 124 -13.79 12.43 -15.22
CA THR A 124 -12.36 12.40 -14.88
C THR A 124 -12.23 12.03 -13.40
N VAL A 125 -11.42 11.02 -13.10
CA VAL A 125 -11.09 10.58 -11.73
C VAL A 125 -9.60 10.80 -11.51
N LYS A 126 -9.26 11.51 -10.44
CA LYS A 126 -7.88 11.80 -10.03
C LYS A 126 -7.64 11.30 -8.61
N LEU A 127 -6.38 11.07 -8.25
CA LEU A 127 -6.02 10.95 -6.84
C LEU A 127 -6.25 12.29 -6.15
N ALA A 128 -6.86 12.26 -4.95
CA ALA A 128 -7.00 13.43 -4.10
C ALA A 128 -5.66 13.72 -3.40
N SER A 129 -4.65 14.06 -4.20
CA SER A 129 -3.28 14.30 -3.72
C SER A 129 -3.07 15.74 -3.26
N GLN A 130 -1.94 15.99 -2.57
CA GLN A 130 -1.54 17.33 -2.17
C GLN A 130 -1.25 18.23 -3.38
N GLU A 131 -1.31 19.55 -3.18
CA GLU A 131 -1.08 20.53 -4.24
C GLU A 131 0.19 20.26 -5.07
N GLY A 132 0.01 20.12 -6.38
CA GLY A 132 1.10 19.97 -7.35
C GLY A 132 1.27 18.56 -7.92
N HIS A 133 0.55 17.55 -7.41
CA HIS A 133 0.57 16.19 -7.94
C HIS A 133 -0.77 15.86 -8.61
N ASP A 134 -0.83 16.01 -9.93
CA ASP A 134 -2.05 15.73 -10.71
C ASP A 134 -1.95 14.31 -11.31
N HIS A 135 -2.42 13.31 -10.55
CA HIS A 135 -2.42 11.92 -10.96
C HIS A 135 -3.81 11.49 -11.42
N THR A 136 -4.00 11.43 -12.73
CA THR A 136 -5.27 11.02 -13.32
C THR A 136 -5.35 9.50 -13.42
N LEU A 137 -6.42 8.92 -12.86
CA LEU A 137 -6.71 7.49 -12.85
C LEU A 137 -7.61 7.08 -14.02
N VAL A 138 -8.63 7.89 -14.31
CA VAL A 138 -9.57 7.68 -15.42
C VAL A 138 -9.85 9.02 -16.08
N ASP A 139 -9.88 9.06 -17.41
CA ASP A 139 -10.25 10.22 -18.18
C ASP A 139 -11.08 9.82 -19.41
N GLY A 140 -12.41 9.84 -19.23
CA GLY A 140 -13.36 9.38 -20.24
C GLY A 140 -13.15 7.92 -20.60
N GLU A 141 -12.70 7.64 -21.80
CA GLU A 141 -12.44 6.32 -22.39
C GLU A 141 -11.04 5.77 -22.10
N TYR A 142 -10.25 6.44 -21.24
CA TYR A 142 -8.90 6.04 -20.86
C TYR A 142 -8.82 5.76 -19.38
N ALA A 143 -8.10 4.70 -19.00
CA ALA A 143 -7.78 4.36 -17.61
C ALA A 143 -6.28 4.10 -17.43
N ALA A 144 -5.76 4.48 -16.28
CA ALA A 144 -4.43 4.09 -15.84
C ALA A 144 -4.46 2.68 -15.24
N GLN A 145 -3.29 2.09 -15.08
CA GLN A 145 -3.08 0.89 -14.27
C GLN A 145 -2.12 1.19 -13.14
N ILE A 146 -2.29 0.52 -12.02
CA ILE A 146 -1.38 0.61 -10.89
C ILE A 146 -0.70 -0.73 -10.63
N TRP A 147 0.48 -0.68 -10.04
CA TRP A 147 1.21 -1.84 -9.50
C TRP A 147 2.12 -1.38 -8.37
N HIS A 148 2.85 -2.26 -7.72
CA HIS A 148 3.85 -1.91 -6.74
C HIS A 148 5.25 -2.41 -7.11
N SER A 149 6.30 -1.75 -6.61
CA SER A 149 7.70 -2.04 -6.93
C SER A 149 8.23 -3.36 -6.35
N GLY A 150 7.50 -3.98 -5.42
CA GLY A 150 8.01 -5.09 -4.61
C GLY A 150 8.84 -4.62 -3.41
N GLU A 151 9.50 -5.56 -2.74
CA GLU A 151 10.38 -5.27 -1.60
C GLU A 151 11.59 -4.44 -2.02
N ALA A 152 12.06 -3.54 -1.13
CA ALA A 152 13.30 -2.81 -1.33
C ALA A 152 14.49 -3.77 -1.34
N VAL A 153 15.31 -3.73 -2.40
CA VAL A 153 16.47 -4.62 -2.58
C VAL A 153 17.78 -3.94 -2.20
N ASN A 154 17.87 -2.62 -2.43
CA ASN A 154 19.06 -1.84 -2.13
C ASN A 154 18.76 -0.74 -1.10
N ASP A 155 19.82 -0.24 -0.47
CA ASP A 155 19.73 0.93 0.41
C ASP A 155 19.28 2.16 -0.41
N GLY A 156 18.18 2.77 0.03
CA GLY A 156 17.55 3.90 -0.67
C GLY A 156 16.43 3.53 -1.66
N ASP A 157 16.16 2.23 -1.89
CA ASP A 157 14.98 1.82 -2.64
C ASP A 157 13.71 2.02 -1.80
N VAL A 158 12.64 2.46 -2.44
CA VAL A 158 11.33 2.57 -1.81
C VAL A 158 10.59 1.24 -1.96
N GLY A 159 10.46 0.50 -0.87
CA GLY A 159 9.75 -0.78 -0.85
C GLY A 159 8.24 -0.60 -1.07
N TYR A 160 7.66 -1.52 -1.84
CA TYR A 160 6.23 -1.59 -2.12
C TYR A 160 5.61 -0.26 -2.60
N GLN A 161 6.42 0.59 -3.26
CA GLN A 161 5.95 1.85 -3.82
C GLN A 161 4.87 1.59 -4.85
N ILE A 162 3.72 2.25 -4.70
CA ILE A 162 2.67 2.21 -5.71
C ILE A 162 3.12 3.04 -6.91
N GLN A 163 2.98 2.46 -8.09
CA GLN A 163 3.33 3.05 -9.37
C GLN A 163 2.09 3.21 -10.21
N LEU A 164 2.01 4.31 -10.94
CA LEU A 164 0.91 4.63 -11.84
C LEU A 164 1.39 4.61 -13.28
N GLY A 165 0.67 3.89 -14.13
CA GLY A 165 0.90 3.87 -15.57
C GLY A 165 0.23 5.03 -16.30
N ALA A 166 0.61 5.24 -17.55
CA ALA A 166 -0.05 6.16 -18.45
C ALA A 166 -1.50 5.74 -18.73
N LEU A 167 -2.37 6.71 -18.98
CA LEU A 167 -3.75 6.49 -19.40
C LEU A 167 -3.81 5.76 -20.76
N ARG A 168 -4.59 4.67 -20.81
CA ARG A 168 -4.76 3.82 -22.00
C ARG A 168 -6.23 3.52 -22.26
N ASP A 169 -6.57 3.38 -23.54
CA ASP A 169 -7.88 2.88 -23.97
C ASP A 169 -8.00 1.35 -23.81
N GLU A 170 -9.11 0.76 -24.28
CA GLU A 170 -9.34 -0.69 -24.25
C GLU A 170 -8.35 -1.51 -25.06
N ASP A 171 -7.80 -0.92 -26.13
CA ASP A 171 -6.79 -1.54 -26.99
C ASP A 171 -5.35 -1.37 -26.45
N GLY A 172 -5.19 -0.70 -25.32
CA GLY A 172 -3.90 -0.41 -24.68
C GLY A 172 -3.14 0.75 -25.30
N VAL A 173 -3.76 1.56 -26.15
CA VAL A 173 -3.13 2.72 -26.79
C VAL A 173 -3.08 3.87 -25.79
N LYS A 174 -1.91 4.46 -25.60
CA LYS A 174 -1.73 5.60 -24.71
C LYS A 174 -2.52 6.81 -25.20
N LYS A 175 -3.18 7.52 -24.29
CA LYS A 175 -3.85 8.78 -24.55
C LYS A 175 -2.86 9.86 -25.02
N ASP A 176 -1.72 9.99 -24.34
CA ASP A 176 -0.57 10.78 -24.81
C ASP A 176 0.61 9.83 -25.06
N PRO A 177 1.10 9.73 -26.31
CA PRO A 177 2.26 8.90 -26.65
C PRO A 177 3.55 9.30 -25.91
N ASN A 178 3.63 10.53 -25.40
CA ASN A 178 4.80 11.07 -24.70
C ASN A 178 4.74 10.87 -23.19
N ASP A 179 3.62 10.37 -22.64
CA ASP A 179 3.52 10.12 -21.20
C ASP A 179 4.62 9.17 -20.73
N THR A 180 5.27 9.55 -19.65
CA THR A 180 6.20 8.66 -18.95
C THR A 180 5.43 7.57 -18.23
N ASP A 181 5.97 6.35 -18.25
CA ASP A 181 5.32 5.16 -17.74
C ASP A 181 6.40 4.19 -17.24
N PRO A 182 6.48 3.88 -15.95
CA PRO A 182 5.60 4.26 -14.85
C PRO A 182 6.05 5.53 -14.08
N VAL A 183 5.12 6.08 -13.30
CA VAL A 183 5.41 7.13 -12.31
C VAL A 183 5.21 6.56 -10.91
N GLY A 184 6.24 6.62 -10.05
CA GLY A 184 6.10 6.26 -8.65
C GLY A 184 5.29 7.32 -7.90
N LEU A 185 4.25 6.88 -7.19
CA LEU A 185 3.45 7.76 -6.35
C LEU A 185 4.19 8.07 -5.05
N VAL A 186 4.10 9.30 -4.61
CA VAL A 186 4.70 9.74 -3.35
C VAL A 186 3.85 9.22 -2.18
N ASP A 187 4.49 8.92 -1.07
CA ASP A 187 3.80 8.59 0.17
C ASP A 187 2.86 9.71 0.60
N ASN A 188 1.75 9.34 1.18
CA ASN A 188 0.64 10.20 1.56
C ASN A 188 -0.21 10.78 0.40
N ASP A 189 0.09 10.48 -0.87
CA ASP A 189 -0.77 10.88 -1.98
C ASP A 189 -1.90 9.89 -2.26
N ILE A 190 -1.76 8.63 -1.82
CA ILE A 190 -2.72 7.57 -2.15
C ILE A 190 -3.86 7.54 -1.15
N HIS A 191 -3.54 7.60 0.15
CA HIS A 191 -4.48 7.40 1.26
C HIS A 191 -5.21 6.04 1.18
N GLY A 192 -6.26 5.85 1.99
CA GLY A 192 -7.06 4.64 1.94
C GLY A 192 -6.34 3.36 2.38
N SER A 193 -6.90 2.21 1.96
CA SER A 193 -6.39 0.90 2.41
C SER A 193 -5.10 0.48 1.72
N LEU A 194 -4.82 0.97 0.51
CA LEU A 194 -3.56 0.69 -0.20
C LEU A 194 -2.38 1.31 0.55
N GLN A 195 -2.48 2.59 0.94
CA GLN A 195 -1.44 3.24 1.72
C GLN A 195 -1.24 2.57 3.08
N ALA A 196 -2.33 2.23 3.78
CA ALA A 196 -2.26 1.57 5.07
C ALA A 196 -1.55 0.21 5.00
N LEU A 197 -1.76 -0.58 3.92
CA LEU A 197 -1.04 -1.83 3.70
C LEU A 197 0.45 -1.60 3.41
N ARG A 198 0.76 -0.59 2.59
CA ARG A 198 2.13 -0.23 2.30
C ARG A 198 2.87 0.22 3.56
N GLU A 199 2.31 1.12 4.35
CA GLU A 199 2.87 1.57 5.62
C GLU A 199 3.12 0.40 6.58
N LEU A 200 2.19 -0.56 6.65
CA LEU A 200 2.36 -1.77 7.45
C LEU A 200 3.56 -2.62 7.00
N LEU A 201 3.88 -2.63 5.71
CA LEU A 201 4.98 -3.40 5.13
C LEU A 201 6.33 -2.66 5.18
N THR A 202 6.36 -1.32 5.29
CA THR A 202 7.57 -0.52 5.11
C THR A 202 7.98 0.29 6.35
N GLU A 203 7.04 0.68 7.21
CA GLU A 203 7.32 1.63 8.26
C GLU A 203 8.12 1.05 9.42
N GLU A 204 9.17 1.78 9.81
CA GLU A 204 10.17 1.37 10.79
C GLU A 204 10.02 2.06 12.15
N GLY A 205 9.12 3.04 12.28
CA GLY A 205 8.89 3.79 13.51
C GLY A 205 10.17 4.48 13.99
N GLU A 206 10.53 4.27 15.24
CA GLU A 206 11.72 4.86 15.88
C GLU A 206 13.05 4.50 15.20
N TYR A 207 13.06 3.51 14.30
CA TYR A 207 14.22 3.10 13.52
C TYR A 207 14.28 3.75 12.14
N ALA A 208 13.28 4.59 11.79
CA ALA A 208 13.24 5.32 10.54
C ALA A 208 14.45 6.27 10.39
N THR A 209 15.02 6.30 9.20
CA THR A 209 16.19 7.12 8.87
C THR A 209 15.81 8.59 8.66
N ALA A 210 16.82 9.47 8.59
CA ALA A 210 16.56 10.86 8.22
C ALA A 210 16.03 11.02 6.79
N ALA A 211 16.29 10.06 5.90
CA ALA A 211 15.74 10.04 4.55
C ALA A 211 14.24 9.71 4.58
N ASP A 212 13.83 8.73 5.39
CA ASP A 212 12.41 8.36 5.56
C ASP A 212 11.61 9.53 6.15
N GLN A 213 12.19 10.23 7.15
CA GLN A 213 11.58 11.41 7.77
C GLN A 213 11.45 12.61 6.82
N ALA A 214 12.31 12.69 5.81
CA ALA A 214 12.24 13.74 4.79
C ALA A 214 11.10 13.48 3.79
N VAL A 215 10.73 12.21 3.59
CA VAL A 215 9.60 11.79 2.74
C VAL A 215 8.30 11.82 3.53
N ASP A 216 8.31 11.26 4.74
CA ASP A 216 7.15 11.22 5.65
C ASP A 216 7.55 11.79 7.03
N PRO A 217 7.07 13.01 7.38
CA PRO A 217 7.32 13.60 8.71
C PRO A 217 6.83 12.74 9.88
N ASP A 218 5.85 11.87 9.65
CA ASP A 218 5.26 10.99 10.64
C ASP A 218 5.93 9.60 10.71
N ALA A 219 6.98 9.33 9.92
CA ALA A 219 7.68 8.05 9.87
C ALA A 219 8.10 7.53 11.25
N LEU A 220 8.49 8.41 12.18
CA LEU A 220 8.92 8.03 13.54
C LEU A 220 7.80 7.42 14.41
N ILE A 221 6.54 7.70 14.10
CA ILE A 221 5.39 7.23 14.89
C ILE A 221 4.64 6.07 14.23
N LYS A 222 4.88 5.85 12.93
CA LYS A 222 4.28 4.76 12.15
C LYS A 222 5.08 3.47 12.36
N ARG A 223 4.43 2.41 12.85
CA ARG A 223 5.07 1.14 13.20
C ARG A 223 4.52 -0.01 12.36
N GLY A 224 5.26 -0.34 11.31
CA GLY A 224 4.99 -1.49 10.45
C GLY A 224 5.69 -2.77 10.94
N ILE A 225 5.65 -3.81 10.12
CA ILE A 225 6.33 -5.10 10.38
C ILE A 225 7.85 -4.91 10.52
N PRO A 226 8.53 -4.07 9.71
CA PRO A 226 9.96 -3.83 9.86
C PRO A 226 10.35 -3.26 11.23
N TYR A 227 9.51 -2.40 11.83
CA TYR A 227 9.71 -1.93 13.20
C TYR A 227 9.78 -3.09 14.20
N TYR A 228 8.79 -4.00 14.16
CA TYR A 228 8.75 -5.12 15.11
C TYR A 228 9.89 -6.11 14.87
N ARG A 229 10.33 -6.29 13.63
CA ARG A 229 11.50 -7.12 13.28
C ARG A 229 12.78 -6.51 13.87
N LYS A 230 13.04 -5.23 13.66
CA LYS A 230 14.20 -4.51 14.23
C LYS A 230 14.17 -4.50 15.76
N ALA A 231 12.99 -4.31 16.38
CA ALA A 231 12.83 -4.37 17.83
C ALA A 231 13.16 -5.76 18.39
N LEU A 232 12.76 -6.83 17.70
CA LEU A 232 13.06 -8.21 18.07
C LEU A 232 14.56 -8.50 17.96
N ASP A 233 15.21 -8.07 16.87
CA ASP A 233 16.65 -8.22 16.64
C ASP A 233 17.48 -7.47 17.68
N ASN A 234 17.09 -6.24 18.00
CA ASN A 234 17.74 -5.46 19.06
C ASN A 234 17.61 -6.15 20.42
N LEU A 235 16.42 -6.69 20.73
CA LEU A 235 16.20 -7.40 21.96
C LEU A 235 17.06 -8.69 22.02
N ALA A 236 17.15 -9.43 20.92
CA ALA A 236 17.99 -10.65 20.83
C ALA A 236 19.48 -10.34 20.93
N THR A 237 19.92 -9.17 20.49
CA THR A 237 21.36 -8.76 20.54
C THR A 237 21.80 -8.35 21.96
N VAL A 238 20.87 -7.87 22.79
CA VAL A 238 21.15 -7.43 24.18
C VAL A 238 21.27 -8.64 25.12
N PHE A 239 20.74 -9.80 24.76
CA PHE A 239 20.75 -11.06 25.53
C PHE A 239 21.79 -12.06 25.04
#